data_0d4eb503a30aa658c626cf084a860087
#
_entry.id   0d4eb503a30aa658c626cf084a860087
#
_cell.length_a   1.000
_cell.length_b   1.000
_cell.length_c   1.000
_cell.angle_alpha   90.00
_cell.angle_beta   90.00
_cell.angle_gamma   90.00
#
_symmetry.space_group_name_H-M   'P 1'
#
loop_
_entity.id
_entity.type
_entity.pdbx_description
1 polymer ?
#
loop_
_entity_poly.entity_id
_entity_poly.type
_entity_poly.pdbx_seq_one_letter_code
_entity_poly.pdbx_strand_id
1 'polypeptide(L)'
;MKRKFLYAAIIVVSILLLCSVGKMSYRAYHKFTTLSAEVASLYEVLTMNDTSKIDTLPHHVLCLGNSITRHFPKEDIGWYSDWGMAASCIEKDYCHQLQEMLKERNSASTVTPLNIASWERNLLCSIDSLIKDSLKGKDIVVIRLGENVENKDLFRTKILELINVCKKQTDNIVITGCFWEDSDKETSLIYAAHINHLKYVPLYWISRNHKDKAYPKPTDKIKDLESGTYTLNDKAVLIHPGDEGMRMIAESIFNALQ
;
A
#
# COMPACT_ATOMS: atom_id res chain seq x y z
N MET A 1 -9.57 -14.42 29.74
CA MET A 1 -9.52 -15.87 29.56
C MET A 1 -10.25 -16.36 28.29
N LYS A 2 -11.52 -16.01 28.04
CA LYS A 2 -12.30 -16.49 26.87
C LYS A 2 -11.66 -16.17 25.49
N ARG A 3 -11.01 -15.02 25.29
CA ARG A 3 -10.37 -14.62 24.02
C ARG A 3 -9.10 -15.43 23.69
N LYS A 4 -8.28 -15.78 24.68
CA LYS A 4 -7.09 -16.63 24.47
C LYS A 4 -7.48 -18.06 24.07
N PHE A 5 -8.60 -18.56 24.60
CA PHE A 5 -9.15 -19.87 24.22
C PHE A 5 -9.68 -19.89 22.79
N LEU A 6 -10.30 -18.83 22.32
CA LEU A 6 -10.77 -18.71 20.94
C LEU A 6 -9.60 -18.71 19.94
N TYR A 7 -8.50 -18.03 20.28
CA TYR A 7 -7.28 -17.99 19.47
C TYR A 7 -6.63 -19.38 19.36
N ALA A 8 -6.48 -20.07 20.49
CA ALA A 8 -5.97 -21.44 20.51
C ALA A 8 -6.87 -22.40 19.71
N ALA A 9 -8.18 -22.23 19.79
CA ALA A 9 -9.14 -23.04 19.04
C ALA A 9 -9.03 -22.80 17.52
N ILE A 10 -8.87 -21.55 17.07
CA ILE A 10 -8.70 -21.20 15.65
C ILE A 10 -7.38 -21.79 15.10
N ILE A 11 -6.29 -21.68 15.85
CA ILE A 11 -4.99 -22.25 15.47
C ILE A 11 -5.08 -23.78 15.39
N VAL A 12 -5.71 -24.44 16.37
CA VAL A 12 -5.87 -25.90 16.39
C VAL A 12 -6.76 -26.37 15.25
N VAL A 13 -7.87 -25.71 14.95
CA VAL A 13 -8.74 -26.02 13.81
C VAL A 13 -7.99 -25.79 12.48
N SER A 14 -7.17 -24.76 12.38
CA SER A 14 -6.34 -24.52 11.20
C SER A 14 -5.28 -25.61 11.00
N ILE A 15 -4.65 -26.08 12.07
CA ILE A 15 -3.67 -27.18 12.03
C ILE A 15 -4.35 -28.52 11.70
N LEU A 16 -5.53 -28.79 12.27
CA LEU A 16 -6.29 -30.03 12.01
C LEU A 16 -6.81 -30.08 10.57
N LEU A 17 -7.22 -28.93 9.99
CA LEU A 17 -7.56 -28.80 8.58
C LEU A 17 -6.33 -29.05 7.68
N LEU A 18 -5.15 -28.59 8.06
CA LEU A 18 -3.88 -28.87 7.35
C LEU A 18 -3.49 -30.34 7.41
N CYS A 19 -3.71 -31.02 8.55
CA CYS A 19 -3.41 -32.44 8.72
C CYS A 19 -4.41 -33.38 8.02
N SER A 20 -5.67 -32.96 7.85
CA SER A 20 -6.73 -33.81 7.27
C SER A 20 -6.75 -33.82 5.74
N VAL A 21 -6.07 -32.88 5.09
CA VAL A 21 -6.06 -32.74 3.62
C VAL A 21 -4.65 -33.01 3.08
N GLY A 22 -4.20 -34.24 3.15
CA GLY A 22 -2.86 -34.70 2.77
C GLY A 22 -2.45 -34.54 1.29
N LYS A 23 -3.14 -33.73 0.49
CA LYS A 23 -2.77 -33.27 -0.86
C LYS A 23 -3.43 -31.94 -1.18
N MET A 24 -3.21 -30.92 -0.37
CA MET A 24 -3.60 -29.56 -0.74
C MET A 24 -2.72 -29.09 -1.90
N SER A 25 -3.32 -28.67 -3.03
CA SER A 25 -2.56 -28.10 -4.12
C SER A 25 -1.83 -26.83 -3.63
N TYR A 26 -0.66 -26.56 -4.18
CA TYR A 26 0.13 -25.33 -3.89
C TYR A 26 -0.73 -24.05 -3.89
N ARG A 27 -1.71 -23.97 -4.82
CA ARG A 27 -2.68 -22.86 -4.88
C ARG A 27 -3.59 -22.78 -3.65
N ALA A 28 -4.05 -23.91 -3.12
CA ALA A 28 -4.89 -23.93 -1.93
C ALA A 28 -4.10 -23.58 -0.67
N TYR A 29 -2.85 -23.99 -0.57
CA TYR A 29 -1.93 -23.61 0.51
C TYR A 29 -1.67 -22.09 0.49
N HIS A 30 -1.36 -21.51 -0.68
CA HIS A 30 -1.18 -20.06 -0.81
C HIS A 30 -2.44 -19.26 -0.46
N LYS A 31 -3.60 -19.70 -0.94
CA LYS A 31 -4.88 -19.06 -0.61
C LYS A 31 -5.18 -19.13 0.89
N PHE A 32 -4.85 -20.23 1.55
CA PHE A 32 -5.03 -20.39 2.98
C PHE A 32 -4.07 -19.50 3.79
N THR A 33 -2.79 -19.42 3.40
CA THR A 33 -1.81 -18.54 4.08
C THR A 33 -2.15 -17.06 3.91
N THR A 34 -2.63 -16.67 2.73
CA THR A 34 -3.11 -15.31 2.47
C THR A 34 -4.33 -14.99 3.34
N LEU A 35 -5.33 -15.89 3.38
CA LEU A 35 -6.53 -15.71 4.17
C LEU A 35 -6.25 -15.67 5.68
N SER A 36 -5.32 -16.50 6.16
CA SER A 36 -4.94 -16.51 7.58
C SER A 36 -4.19 -15.24 7.99
N ALA A 37 -3.36 -14.68 7.10
CA ALA A 37 -2.69 -13.41 7.33
C ALA A 37 -3.66 -12.21 7.26
N GLU A 38 -4.64 -12.24 6.36
CA GLU A 38 -5.73 -11.26 6.31
C GLU A 38 -6.57 -11.27 7.59
N VAL A 39 -6.94 -12.46 8.06
CA VAL A 39 -7.68 -12.62 9.33
C VAL A 39 -6.85 -12.12 10.51
N ALA A 40 -5.54 -12.38 10.53
CA ALA A 40 -4.65 -11.87 11.57
C ALA A 40 -4.53 -10.34 11.52
N SER A 41 -4.40 -9.74 10.33
CA SER A 41 -4.33 -8.28 10.17
C SER A 41 -5.66 -7.59 10.51
N LEU A 42 -6.80 -8.17 10.12
CA LEU A 42 -8.12 -7.70 10.53
C LEU A 42 -8.32 -7.77 12.05
N TYR A 43 -7.79 -8.82 12.68
CA TYR A 43 -7.88 -8.95 14.14
C TYR A 43 -7.00 -7.93 14.85
N GLU A 44 -5.79 -7.65 14.36
CA GLU A 44 -4.94 -6.56 14.88
C GLU A 44 -5.62 -5.19 14.73
N VAL A 45 -6.18 -4.89 13.56
CA VAL A 45 -6.95 -3.66 13.34
C VAL A 45 -8.16 -3.56 14.27
N LEU A 46 -8.88 -4.66 14.51
CA LEU A 46 -10.04 -4.69 15.42
C LEU A 46 -9.66 -4.64 16.89
N THR A 47 -8.44 -5.08 17.28
CA THR A 47 -7.97 -5.06 18.66
C THR A 47 -7.19 -3.80 19.03
N MET A 48 -6.74 -3.02 18.05
CA MET A 48 -6.10 -1.72 18.25
C MET A 48 -7.07 -0.59 18.63
N ASN A 49 -8.36 -0.85 18.72
CA ASN A 49 -9.34 0.09 19.28
C ASN A 49 -9.28 0.20 20.82
N ASP A 50 -8.09 0.05 21.40
CA ASP A 50 -7.85 0.48 22.76
C ASP A 50 -7.46 1.96 22.72
N THR A 51 -8.17 2.79 23.47
CA THR A 51 -8.04 4.24 23.58
C THR A 51 -6.66 4.67 24.13
N SER A 52 -5.60 4.25 23.44
CA SER A 52 -4.25 4.73 23.68
C SER A 52 -4.14 6.17 23.14
N LYS A 53 -3.47 7.02 23.91
CA LYS A 53 -3.22 8.43 23.64
C LYS A 53 -3.07 8.70 22.15
N ILE A 54 -3.93 9.57 21.61
CA ILE A 54 -3.78 10.08 20.23
C ILE A 54 -2.35 10.61 20.12
N ASP A 55 -1.56 10.04 19.24
CA ASP A 55 -0.21 10.54 18.98
C ASP A 55 -0.33 11.92 18.33
N THR A 56 0.10 12.93 19.06
CA THR A 56 0.05 14.34 18.64
C THR A 56 1.39 14.84 18.11
N LEU A 57 2.40 13.96 18.01
CA LEU A 57 3.68 14.31 17.40
C LEU A 57 3.55 14.51 15.90
N PRO A 58 4.33 15.40 15.30
CA PRO A 58 4.34 15.54 13.85
C PRO A 58 4.93 14.27 13.21
N HIS A 59 4.32 13.83 12.11
CA HIS A 59 4.80 12.70 11.33
C HIS A 59 5.39 13.17 10.00
N HIS A 60 6.62 12.75 9.70
CA HIS A 60 7.29 13.00 8.43
C HIS A 60 7.34 11.71 7.61
N VAL A 61 6.28 11.47 6.84
CA VAL A 61 6.07 10.22 6.12
C VAL A 61 6.74 10.24 4.75
N LEU A 62 7.40 9.15 4.36
CA LEU A 62 7.81 8.88 2.99
C LEU A 62 6.91 7.78 2.41
N CYS A 63 6.19 8.07 1.33
CA CYS A 63 5.44 7.09 0.58
C CYS A 63 6.26 6.62 -0.63
N LEU A 64 6.84 5.43 -0.55
CA LEU A 64 7.50 4.75 -1.66
C LEU A 64 6.47 4.01 -2.49
N GLY A 65 6.35 4.34 -3.78
CA GLY A 65 5.37 3.69 -4.62
C GLY A 65 5.63 3.84 -6.11
N ASN A 66 4.58 3.75 -6.89
CA ASN A 66 4.62 3.81 -8.35
C ASN A 66 3.67 4.91 -8.89
N SER A 67 3.06 4.69 -10.06
CA SER A 67 2.13 5.64 -10.68
C SER A 67 0.96 6.06 -9.79
N ILE A 68 0.46 5.19 -8.92
CA ILE A 68 -0.61 5.52 -7.98
C ILE A 68 -0.13 6.51 -6.91
N THR A 69 1.17 6.47 -6.55
CA THR A 69 1.77 7.37 -5.57
C THR A 69 2.09 8.73 -6.16
N ARG A 70 2.72 8.74 -7.33
CA ARG A 70 3.03 9.94 -8.13
C ARG A 70 3.39 9.54 -9.55
N HIS A 71 2.92 10.24 -10.53
CA HIS A 71 3.33 10.03 -11.92
C HIS A 71 3.52 11.38 -12.63
N PHE A 72 4.72 11.58 -13.19
CA PHE A 72 5.03 12.76 -13.98
C PHE A 72 4.20 12.80 -15.26
N PRO A 73 4.02 13.97 -15.89
CA PRO A 73 3.33 14.10 -17.17
C PRO A 73 3.86 13.11 -18.21
N LYS A 74 2.96 12.49 -18.96
CA LYS A 74 3.25 11.51 -19.99
C LYS A 74 2.21 11.64 -21.12
N GLU A 75 2.53 12.43 -22.12
CA GLU A 75 1.61 12.83 -23.19
C GLU A 75 1.09 11.66 -24.03
N ASP A 76 1.92 10.63 -24.26
CA ASP A 76 1.57 9.45 -25.06
C ASP A 76 0.43 8.61 -24.46
N ILE A 77 0.14 8.77 -23.16
CA ILE A 77 -1.02 8.18 -22.48
C ILE A 77 -2.05 9.23 -22.03
N GLY A 78 -1.90 10.49 -22.45
CA GLY A 78 -2.83 11.57 -22.11
C GLY A 78 -2.84 11.94 -20.62
N TRP A 79 -1.70 11.81 -19.92
CA TRP A 79 -1.53 12.24 -18.54
C TRP A 79 -0.68 13.51 -18.47
N TYR A 80 -1.26 14.63 -17.99
CA TYR A 80 -0.64 15.96 -17.98
C TYR A 80 -0.42 16.51 -16.57
N SER A 81 -0.43 15.67 -15.55
CA SER A 81 -0.36 16.05 -14.14
C SER A 81 0.84 15.41 -13.46
N ASP A 82 1.18 15.87 -12.21
CA ASP A 82 2.34 15.41 -11.44
C ASP A 82 1.91 15.00 -10.01
N TRP A 83 0.98 14.09 -9.91
CA TRP A 83 0.49 13.49 -8.67
C TRP A 83 0.07 12.03 -8.91
N GLY A 84 -0.63 11.42 -7.96
CA GLY A 84 -1.14 10.06 -8.10
C GLY A 84 -2.02 9.92 -9.35
N MET A 85 -1.61 9.04 -10.29
CA MET A 85 -2.26 8.89 -11.60
C MET A 85 -3.75 8.60 -11.43
N ALA A 86 -4.57 9.32 -12.19
CA ALA A 86 -6.03 9.29 -12.25
C ALA A 86 -6.77 10.01 -11.11
N ALA A 87 -6.09 10.57 -10.11
CA ALA A 87 -6.73 11.54 -9.21
C ALA A 87 -7.03 12.85 -9.96
N SER A 88 -8.18 13.47 -9.67
CA SER A 88 -8.66 14.65 -10.41
C SER A 88 -7.84 15.92 -10.18
N CYS A 89 -7.14 15.99 -9.07
CA CYS A 89 -6.20 17.06 -8.72
C CYS A 89 -5.23 16.56 -7.63
N ILE A 90 -4.20 17.35 -7.35
CA ILE A 90 -3.16 17.00 -6.38
C ILE A 90 -3.74 16.73 -4.98
N GLU A 91 -4.75 17.48 -4.56
CA GLU A 91 -5.39 17.34 -3.25
C GLU A 91 -6.21 16.06 -3.13
N LYS A 92 -6.43 15.35 -4.26
CA LYS A 92 -7.23 14.13 -4.30
C LYS A 92 -6.40 12.86 -4.46
N ASP A 93 -5.09 12.95 -4.66
CA ASP A 93 -4.25 11.76 -4.55
C ASP A 93 -4.13 11.27 -3.09
N TYR A 94 -3.77 10.01 -2.90
CA TYR A 94 -3.77 9.43 -1.56
C TYR A 94 -2.69 10.02 -0.64
N CYS A 95 -1.56 10.48 -1.18
CA CYS A 95 -0.49 11.06 -0.37
C CYS A 95 -0.91 12.40 0.23
N HIS A 96 -1.55 13.26 -0.56
CA HIS A 96 -2.03 14.56 -0.09
C HIS A 96 -3.24 14.39 0.84
N GLN A 97 -4.15 13.46 0.56
CA GLN A 97 -5.24 13.15 1.47
C GLN A 97 -4.72 12.60 2.82
N LEU A 98 -3.74 11.69 2.79
CA LEU A 98 -3.08 11.20 4.01
C LEU A 98 -2.41 12.35 4.79
N GLN A 99 -1.76 13.27 4.07
CA GLN A 99 -1.15 14.46 4.72
C GLN A 99 -2.20 15.30 5.44
N GLU A 100 -3.34 15.57 4.81
CA GLU A 100 -4.38 16.37 5.47
C GLU A 100 -4.94 15.64 6.71
N MET A 101 -5.17 14.32 6.65
CA MET A 101 -5.59 13.53 7.81
C MET A 101 -4.56 13.60 8.97
N LEU A 102 -3.27 13.56 8.65
CA LEU A 102 -2.20 13.69 9.66
C LEU A 102 -2.11 15.11 10.20
N LYS A 103 -2.31 16.14 9.37
CA LYS A 103 -2.32 17.54 9.79
C LYS A 103 -3.47 17.89 10.72
N GLU A 104 -4.61 17.19 10.63
CA GLU A 104 -5.71 17.35 11.60
C GLU A 104 -5.26 17.00 13.02
N ARG A 105 -4.24 16.15 13.19
CA ARG A 105 -3.65 15.80 14.48
C ARG A 105 -2.49 16.73 14.87
N ASN A 106 -1.61 17.01 13.91
CA ASN A 106 -0.51 17.93 14.06
C ASN A 106 -0.18 18.60 12.72
N SER A 107 -0.37 19.93 12.67
CA SER A 107 -0.21 20.74 11.46
C SER A 107 1.20 20.69 10.84
N ALA A 108 2.22 20.27 11.61
CA ALA A 108 3.59 20.10 11.14
C ALA A 108 3.85 18.78 10.41
N SER A 109 2.86 17.86 10.36
CA SER A 109 2.98 16.59 9.65
C SER A 109 3.14 16.79 8.14
N THR A 110 3.97 15.96 7.52
CA THR A 110 4.25 16.01 6.09
C THR A 110 4.22 14.61 5.46
N VAL A 111 3.77 14.51 4.21
CA VAL A 111 3.85 13.29 3.40
C VAL A 111 4.61 13.59 2.12
N THR A 112 5.64 12.81 1.84
CA THR A 112 6.47 12.95 0.63
C THR A 112 6.21 11.76 -0.29
N PRO A 113 5.60 11.94 -1.46
CA PRO A 113 5.46 10.88 -2.44
C PRO A 113 6.77 10.68 -3.23
N LEU A 114 7.21 9.44 -3.39
CA LEU A 114 8.35 9.06 -4.22
C LEU A 114 7.99 7.88 -5.13
N ASN A 115 8.01 8.14 -6.44
CA ASN A 115 7.82 7.09 -7.43
C ASN A 115 9.13 6.35 -7.68
N ILE A 116 9.15 5.06 -7.38
CA ILE A 116 10.26 4.13 -7.64
C ILE A 116 9.82 2.96 -8.54
N ALA A 117 8.86 3.17 -9.43
CA ALA A 117 8.40 2.16 -10.39
C ALA A 117 9.51 1.62 -11.30
N SER A 118 10.59 2.38 -11.51
CA SER A 118 11.79 1.91 -12.21
C SER A 118 12.44 0.72 -11.50
N TRP A 119 12.46 0.74 -10.16
CA TRP A 119 12.94 -0.38 -9.37
C TRP A 119 12.00 -1.59 -9.45
N GLU A 120 10.67 -1.40 -9.45
CA GLU A 120 9.73 -2.52 -9.63
C GLU A 120 9.96 -3.25 -10.97
N ARG A 121 10.24 -2.49 -12.05
CA ARG A 121 10.50 -3.04 -13.39
C ARG A 121 11.89 -3.66 -13.53
N ASN A 122 12.85 -3.18 -12.74
CA ASN A 122 14.21 -3.71 -12.71
C ASN A 122 14.70 -3.87 -11.28
N LEU A 123 14.34 -4.99 -10.66
CA LEU A 123 14.67 -5.31 -9.28
C LEU A 123 16.18 -5.47 -9.01
N LEU A 124 17.02 -5.43 -10.04
CA LEU A 124 18.49 -5.47 -9.89
C LEU A 124 19.10 -4.08 -9.70
N CYS A 125 18.32 -3.00 -9.90
CA CYS A 125 18.78 -1.65 -9.60
C CYS A 125 19.04 -1.48 -8.09
N SER A 126 20.05 -0.68 -7.76
CA SER A 126 20.36 -0.35 -6.36
C SER A 126 19.24 0.49 -5.75
N ILE A 127 18.50 -0.08 -4.82
CA ILE A 127 17.44 0.62 -4.11
C ILE A 127 17.99 1.72 -3.19
N ASP A 128 19.12 1.48 -2.55
CA ASP A 128 19.76 2.46 -1.66
C ASP A 128 20.05 3.79 -2.40
N SER A 129 20.55 3.73 -3.64
CA SER A 129 20.82 4.93 -4.43
C SER A 129 19.55 5.70 -4.83
N LEU A 130 18.42 5.03 -4.94
CA LEU A 130 17.14 5.64 -5.34
C LEU A 130 16.44 6.38 -4.19
N ILE A 131 16.54 5.87 -2.97
CA ILE A 131 15.71 6.36 -1.85
C ILE A 131 16.48 7.04 -0.72
N LYS A 132 17.80 6.85 -0.65
CA LYS A 132 18.65 7.29 0.49
C LYS A 132 18.48 8.77 0.85
N ASP A 133 18.38 9.67 -0.13
CA ASP A 133 18.23 11.10 0.15
C ASP A 133 16.80 11.45 0.58
N SER A 134 15.80 10.75 0.04
CA SER A 134 14.40 10.93 0.42
C SER A 134 14.07 10.35 1.80
N LEU A 135 14.86 9.39 2.30
CA LEU A 135 14.69 8.82 3.64
C LEU A 135 15.11 9.79 4.75
N LYS A 136 16.01 10.74 4.49
CA LYS A 136 16.54 11.63 5.51
C LYS A 136 15.42 12.41 6.22
N GLY A 137 15.42 12.36 7.55
CA GLY A 137 14.43 13.05 8.39
C GLY A 137 13.02 12.48 8.32
N LYS A 138 12.85 11.28 7.78
CA LYS A 138 11.57 10.57 7.81
C LYS A 138 11.49 9.67 9.04
N ASP A 139 10.38 9.74 9.72
CA ASP A 139 10.05 8.93 10.90
C ASP A 139 9.12 7.76 10.56
N ILE A 140 8.43 7.82 9.43
CA ILE A 140 7.57 6.76 8.92
C ILE A 140 7.86 6.50 7.43
N VAL A 141 7.90 5.24 7.03
CA VAL A 141 7.95 4.84 5.62
C VAL A 141 6.75 3.97 5.27
N VAL A 142 6.02 4.36 4.24
CA VAL A 142 4.94 3.56 3.64
C VAL A 142 5.48 2.94 2.35
N ILE A 143 5.49 1.62 2.26
CA ILE A 143 5.90 0.87 1.07
C ILE A 143 4.63 0.39 0.36
N ARG A 144 4.31 1.02 -0.78
CA ARG A 144 3.15 0.71 -1.63
C ARG A 144 3.61 0.33 -3.04
N LEU A 145 4.04 -0.90 -3.19
CA LEU A 145 4.72 -1.44 -4.38
C LEU A 145 4.19 -2.83 -4.71
N GLY A 146 4.43 -3.26 -5.93
CA GLY A 146 4.14 -4.60 -6.43
C GLY A 146 3.48 -4.59 -7.82
N GLU A 147 2.75 -3.55 -8.19
CA GLU A 147 1.96 -3.51 -9.40
C GLU A 147 2.77 -3.71 -10.69
N ASN A 148 3.97 -3.11 -10.78
CA ASN A 148 4.82 -3.19 -11.97
C ASN A 148 5.85 -4.33 -11.92
N VAL A 149 5.78 -5.19 -10.92
CA VAL A 149 6.70 -6.32 -10.78
C VAL A 149 6.31 -7.43 -11.75
N GLU A 150 7.27 -7.88 -12.57
CA GLU A 150 7.12 -9.05 -13.45
C GLU A 150 7.74 -10.30 -12.82
N ASN A 151 8.97 -10.19 -12.28
CA ASN A 151 9.66 -11.30 -11.64
C ASN A 151 9.28 -11.41 -10.16
N LYS A 152 8.22 -12.17 -9.88
CA LYS A 152 7.64 -12.34 -8.55
C LYS A 152 8.56 -13.08 -7.57
N ASP A 153 9.35 -14.04 -8.07
CA ASP A 153 10.30 -14.79 -7.23
C ASP A 153 11.44 -13.88 -6.74
N LEU A 154 11.97 -13.06 -7.64
CA LEU A 154 13.00 -12.08 -7.28
C LEU A 154 12.43 -10.99 -6.35
N PHE A 155 11.18 -10.57 -6.57
CA PHE A 155 10.53 -9.55 -5.76
C PHE A 155 10.49 -9.93 -4.28
N ARG A 156 10.20 -11.19 -3.96
CA ARG A 156 10.18 -11.70 -2.59
C ARG A 156 11.50 -11.45 -1.84
N THR A 157 12.64 -11.55 -2.52
CA THR A 157 13.94 -11.25 -1.93
C THR A 157 14.21 -9.75 -1.89
N LYS A 158 13.89 -9.05 -2.96
CA LYS A 158 14.20 -7.63 -3.13
C LYS A 158 13.35 -6.71 -2.24
N ILE A 159 12.14 -7.09 -1.91
CA ILE A 159 11.33 -6.34 -0.93
C ILE A 159 11.96 -6.37 0.47
N LEU A 160 12.64 -7.45 0.85
CA LEU A 160 13.39 -7.54 2.11
C LEU A 160 14.63 -6.61 2.09
N GLU A 161 15.32 -6.52 0.96
CA GLU A 161 16.43 -5.58 0.80
C GLU A 161 15.95 -4.13 0.95
N LEU A 162 14.81 -3.77 0.32
CA LEU A 162 14.19 -2.45 0.47
C LEU A 162 13.86 -2.15 1.93
N ILE A 163 13.21 -3.07 2.64
CA ILE A 163 12.90 -2.91 4.06
C ILE A 163 14.17 -2.67 4.88
N ASN A 164 15.23 -3.44 4.63
CA ASN A 164 16.51 -3.28 5.33
C ASN A 164 17.15 -1.90 5.06
N VAL A 165 16.97 -1.34 3.87
CA VAL A 165 17.42 0.03 3.57
C VAL A 165 16.59 1.05 4.35
N CYS A 166 15.27 0.91 4.38
CA CYS A 166 14.39 1.79 5.15
C CYS A 166 14.68 1.73 6.66
N LYS A 167 14.97 0.55 7.20
CA LYS A 167 15.31 0.34 8.62
C LYS A 167 16.59 1.05 9.07
N LYS A 168 17.46 1.47 8.16
CA LYS A 168 18.60 2.34 8.50
C LYS A 168 18.14 3.72 8.98
N GLN A 169 16.94 4.15 8.64
CA GLN A 169 16.36 5.44 9.01
C GLN A 169 15.30 5.31 10.10
N THR A 170 14.37 4.37 9.98
CA THR A 170 13.26 4.16 10.92
C THR A 170 12.78 2.72 10.92
N ASP A 171 12.36 2.22 12.10
CA ASP A 171 11.65 0.95 12.22
C ASP A 171 10.14 1.08 11.99
N ASN A 172 9.61 2.30 11.92
CA ASN A 172 8.20 2.56 11.69
C ASN A 172 7.87 2.48 10.20
N ILE A 173 7.69 1.26 9.73
CA ILE A 173 7.42 0.95 8.33
C ILE A 173 6.05 0.29 8.21
N VAL A 174 5.24 0.77 7.28
CA VAL A 174 3.97 0.16 6.89
C VAL A 174 4.10 -0.39 5.47
N ILE A 175 3.74 -1.65 5.28
CA ILE A 175 3.69 -2.28 3.96
C ILE A 175 2.23 -2.38 3.53
N THR A 176 1.91 -1.92 2.32
CA THR A 176 0.58 -2.14 1.76
C THR A 176 0.58 -3.26 0.74
N GLY A 177 -0.56 -3.89 0.55
CA GLY A 177 -0.82 -4.74 -0.60
C GLY A 177 -0.97 -3.94 -1.89
N CYS A 178 -1.08 -4.64 -3.03
CA CYS A 178 -1.35 -4.05 -4.32
C CYS A 178 -2.79 -3.54 -4.41
N PHE A 179 -3.03 -2.54 -5.25
CA PHE A 179 -4.37 -2.09 -5.56
C PHE A 179 -5.15 -3.12 -6.39
N TRP A 180 -4.47 -3.78 -7.36
CA TRP A 180 -5.04 -4.89 -8.12
C TRP A 180 -4.65 -6.23 -7.50
N GLU A 181 -5.60 -7.14 -7.38
CA GLU A 181 -5.40 -8.45 -6.78
C GLU A 181 -4.34 -9.26 -7.54
N ASP A 182 -3.26 -9.65 -6.85
CA ASP A 182 -2.23 -10.58 -7.34
C ASP A 182 -1.71 -11.40 -6.15
N SER A 183 -2.16 -12.65 -6.05
CA SER A 183 -1.90 -13.51 -4.89
C SER A 183 -0.41 -13.77 -4.60
N ASP A 184 0.44 -13.80 -5.63
CA ASP A 184 1.87 -14.08 -5.44
C ASP A 184 2.61 -12.87 -4.87
N LYS A 185 2.24 -11.67 -5.36
CA LYS A 185 2.77 -10.40 -4.85
C LYS A 185 2.28 -10.14 -3.44
N GLU A 186 0.98 -10.34 -3.18
CA GLU A 186 0.40 -10.23 -1.84
C GLU A 186 1.12 -11.16 -0.85
N THR A 187 1.32 -12.42 -1.22
CA THR A 187 2.05 -13.39 -0.38
C THR A 187 3.46 -12.91 -0.05
N SER A 188 4.16 -12.31 -1.01
CA SER A 188 5.52 -11.78 -0.81
C SER A 188 5.52 -10.57 0.14
N LEU A 189 4.56 -9.66 0.00
CA LEU A 189 4.42 -8.47 0.85
C LEU A 189 4.00 -8.84 2.28
N ILE A 190 3.02 -9.74 2.43
CA ILE A 190 2.59 -10.25 3.73
C ILE A 190 3.75 -10.97 4.44
N TYR A 191 4.47 -11.85 3.73
CA TYR A 191 5.63 -12.52 4.28
C TYR A 191 6.69 -11.52 4.76
N ALA A 192 7.02 -10.53 3.95
CA ALA A 192 7.99 -9.51 4.28
C ALA A 192 7.57 -8.68 5.52
N ALA A 193 6.30 -8.32 5.62
CA ALA A 193 5.75 -7.65 6.79
C ALA A 193 5.87 -8.52 8.03
N HIS A 194 5.42 -9.77 7.93
CA HIS A 194 5.39 -10.71 9.06
C HIS A 194 6.77 -10.97 9.67
N ILE A 195 7.78 -11.33 8.85
CA ILE A 195 9.13 -11.65 9.37
C ILE A 195 9.88 -10.43 9.89
N ASN A 196 9.46 -9.23 9.50
CA ASN A 196 10.04 -7.98 9.96
C ASN A 196 9.24 -7.32 11.11
N HIS A 197 8.14 -7.92 11.57
CA HIS A 197 7.21 -7.40 12.58
C HIS A 197 6.64 -6.02 12.19
N LEU A 198 6.30 -5.85 10.91
CA LEU A 198 5.75 -4.61 10.35
C LEU A 198 4.24 -4.72 10.15
N LYS A 199 3.57 -3.57 10.16
CA LYS A 199 2.14 -3.49 9.81
C LYS A 199 1.94 -3.77 8.32
N TYR A 200 0.92 -4.60 8.00
CA TYR A 200 0.49 -4.85 6.62
C TYR A 200 -0.94 -4.33 6.42
N VAL A 201 -1.15 -3.60 5.31
CA VAL A 201 -2.45 -3.00 4.96
C VAL A 201 -2.92 -3.55 3.62
N PRO A 202 -3.91 -4.45 3.56
CA PRO A 202 -4.46 -4.95 2.31
C PRO A 202 -5.18 -3.81 1.56
N LEU A 203 -4.98 -3.68 0.24
CA LEU A 203 -5.61 -2.65 -0.59
C LEU A 203 -6.46 -3.23 -1.74
N TYR A 204 -6.22 -4.47 -2.18
CA TYR A 204 -6.94 -5.08 -3.32
C TYR A 204 -8.46 -5.13 -3.14
N TRP A 205 -8.96 -5.09 -1.90
CA TRP A 205 -10.39 -5.03 -1.63
C TRP A 205 -11.06 -3.78 -2.21
N ILE A 206 -10.30 -2.67 -2.36
CA ILE A 206 -10.79 -1.41 -2.93
C ILE A 206 -11.18 -1.64 -4.39
N SER A 207 -10.25 -2.17 -5.20
CA SER A 207 -10.48 -2.47 -6.61
C SER A 207 -11.51 -3.59 -6.83
N ARG A 208 -11.60 -4.53 -5.89
CA ARG A 208 -12.48 -5.69 -5.97
C ARG A 208 -13.92 -5.37 -5.56
N ASN A 209 -14.10 -4.69 -4.42
CA ASN A 209 -15.42 -4.52 -3.80
C ASN A 209 -16.06 -3.16 -4.12
N HIS A 210 -15.29 -2.19 -4.63
CA HIS A 210 -15.74 -0.82 -4.91
C HIS A 210 -15.48 -0.39 -6.35
N LYS A 211 -15.64 -1.32 -7.30
CA LYS A 211 -15.40 -1.07 -8.75
C LYS A 211 -16.17 0.12 -9.30
N ASP A 212 -17.34 0.37 -8.77
CA ASP A 212 -18.24 1.47 -9.17
C ASP A 212 -17.73 2.86 -8.74
N LYS A 213 -16.86 2.92 -7.73
CA LYS A 213 -16.40 4.17 -7.11
C LYS A 213 -14.89 4.35 -7.12
N ALA A 214 -14.13 3.24 -7.09
CA ALA A 214 -12.69 3.28 -6.93
C ALA A 214 -11.95 3.80 -8.17
N TYR A 215 -12.57 3.74 -9.34
CA TYR A 215 -11.97 4.15 -10.61
C TYR A 215 -12.53 5.48 -11.11
N PRO A 216 -11.75 6.26 -11.86
CA PRO A 216 -12.25 7.47 -12.51
C PRO A 216 -13.23 7.10 -13.62
N LYS A 217 -14.10 8.03 -13.96
CA LYS A 217 -14.96 7.94 -15.13
C LYS A 217 -14.30 8.67 -16.31
N PRO A 218 -14.51 8.23 -17.55
CA PRO A 218 -13.98 8.94 -18.73
C PRO A 218 -14.45 10.41 -18.85
N THR A 219 -15.55 10.75 -18.18
CA THR A 219 -16.11 12.10 -18.13
C THR A 219 -15.49 12.99 -17.04
N ASP A 220 -14.73 12.41 -16.11
CA ASP A 220 -14.14 13.16 -15.02
C ASP A 220 -13.12 14.18 -15.55
N LYS A 221 -13.13 15.36 -14.97
CA LYS A 221 -12.21 16.43 -15.29
C LYS A 221 -11.00 16.34 -14.39
N ILE A 222 -9.85 16.23 -15.01
CA ILE A 222 -8.55 16.19 -14.33
C ILE A 222 -7.88 17.56 -14.55
N LYS A 223 -7.32 18.12 -13.48
CA LYS A 223 -6.50 19.33 -13.60
C LYS A 223 -5.16 19.01 -14.23
N ASP A 224 -4.62 19.91 -15.03
CA ASP A 224 -3.24 19.86 -15.50
C ASP A 224 -2.34 20.79 -14.66
N LEU A 225 -1.04 20.84 -15.00
CA LEU A 225 -0.07 21.68 -14.29
C LEU A 225 -0.22 23.17 -14.61
N GLU A 226 -0.95 23.55 -15.67
CA GLU A 226 -1.14 24.91 -16.16
C GLU A 226 -2.51 25.49 -15.73
N SER A 227 -3.18 24.86 -14.76
CA SER A 227 -4.52 25.22 -14.28
C SER A 227 -5.67 25.00 -15.30
N GLY A 228 -5.42 24.27 -16.38
CA GLY A 228 -6.43 23.77 -17.29
C GLY A 228 -7.07 22.47 -16.77
N THR A 229 -7.94 21.90 -17.61
CA THR A 229 -8.55 20.60 -17.35
C THR A 229 -8.63 19.75 -18.60
N TYR A 230 -8.49 18.46 -18.46
CA TYR A 230 -8.64 17.47 -19.53
C TYR A 230 -9.47 16.28 -19.06
N THR A 231 -9.81 15.37 -19.96
CA THR A 231 -10.49 14.10 -19.65
C THR A 231 -9.57 12.93 -19.94
N LEU A 232 -9.70 11.87 -19.15
CA LEU A 232 -8.93 10.65 -19.33
C LEU A 232 -9.54 9.82 -20.48
N ASN A 233 -8.73 9.45 -21.45
CA ASN A 233 -9.15 8.62 -22.58
C ASN A 233 -8.37 7.32 -22.70
N ASP A 234 -7.15 7.26 -22.13
CA ASP A 234 -6.31 6.08 -22.19
C ASP A 234 -6.71 5.06 -21.12
N LYS A 235 -6.88 3.81 -21.55
CA LYS A 235 -7.25 2.71 -20.66
C LYS A 235 -6.20 2.45 -19.58
N ALA A 236 -4.91 2.68 -19.88
CA ALA A 236 -3.84 2.50 -18.91
C ALA A 236 -3.94 3.50 -17.76
N VAL A 237 -4.52 4.68 -17.96
CA VAL A 237 -4.79 5.67 -16.91
C VAL A 237 -6.10 5.36 -16.22
N LEU A 238 -7.16 5.03 -16.96
CA LEU A 238 -8.50 4.75 -16.41
C LEU A 238 -8.58 3.56 -15.47
N ILE A 239 -7.61 2.66 -15.52
CA ILE A 239 -7.55 1.53 -14.56
C ILE A 239 -6.94 1.93 -13.21
N HIS A 240 -6.34 3.12 -13.06
CA HIS A 240 -5.80 3.60 -11.79
C HIS A 240 -6.93 4.08 -10.86
N PRO A 241 -6.68 4.14 -9.53
CA PRO A 241 -7.69 4.64 -8.61
C PRO A 241 -8.01 6.12 -8.88
N GLY A 242 -9.30 6.45 -9.02
CA GLY A 242 -9.80 7.82 -9.01
C GLY A 242 -9.88 8.38 -7.60
N ASP A 243 -10.47 9.57 -7.44
CA ASP A 243 -10.51 10.31 -6.17
C ASP A 243 -10.97 9.47 -4.97
N GLU A 244 -12.04 8.71 -5.14
CA GLU A 244 -12.60 7.88 -4.07
C GLU A 244 -11.71 6.66 -3.78
N GLY A 245 -11.12 6.04 -4.81
CA GLY A 245 -10.13 4.96 -4.63
C GLY A 245 -8.89 5.45 -3.90
N MET A 246 -8.40 6.64 -4.25
CA MET A 246 -7.28 7.30 -3.57
C MET A 246 -7.62 7.62 -2.10
N ARG A 247 -8.84 8.08 -1.81
CA ARG A 247 -9.31 8.34 -0.45
C ARG A 247 -9.30 7.05 0.39
N MET A 248 -9.83 5.95 -0.16
CA MET A 248 -9.83 4.67 0.53
C MET A 248 -8.42 4.16 0.83
N ILE A 249 -7.46 4.37 -0.09
CA ILE A 249 -6.04 4.05 0.15
C ILE A 249 -5.50 4.91 1.31
N ALA A 250 -5.73 6.22 1.30
CA ALA A 250 -5.27 7.13 2.33
C ALA A 250 -5.83 6.76 3.72
N GLU A 251 -7.13 6.49 3.82
CA GLU A 251 -7.79 6.07 5.06
C GLU A 251 -7.25 4.75 5.60
N SER A 252 -7.00 3.77 4.71
CA SER A 252 -6.44 2.48 5.11
C SER A 252 -5.05 2.64 5.71
N ILE A 253 -4.20 3.48 5.10
CA ILE A 253 -2.86 3.77 5.61
C ILE A 253 -2.96 4.57 6.91
N PHE A 254 -3.79 5.62 6.96
CA PHE A 254 -3.98 6.45 8.14
C PHE A 254 -4.40 5.63 9.36
N ASN A 255 -5.35 4.71 9.19
CA ASN A 255 -5.79 3.81 10.25
C ASN A 255 -4.66 2.89 10.76
N ALA A 256 -3.74 2.50 9.90
CA ALA A 256 -2.58 1.70 10.30
C ALA A 256 -1.50 2.52 11.02
N LEU A 257 -1.49 3.84 10.86
CA LEU A 257 -0.55 4.74 11.56
C LEU A 257 -1.04 5.13 12.97
N GLN A 258 -2.25 4.77 13.31
CA GLN A 258 -2.81 4.91 14.65
C GLN A 258 -2.37 3.74 15.53
#